data_9fa7e11c649b366813183967f7cb3a20
#
_entry.id   9fa7e11c649b366813183967f7cb3a20
#
_cell.length_a   1.000
_cell.length_b   1.000
_cell.length_c   1.000
_cell.angle_alpha   90.00
_cell.angle_beta   90.00
_cell.angle_gamma   90.00
#
_symmetry.space_group_name_H-M   'P 1'
#
loop_
_entity.id
_entity.type
_entity.pdbx_description
1 polymer ?
#
loop_
_entity_poly.entity_id
_entity_poly.type
_entity_poly.pdbx_seq_one_letter_code
_entity_poly.pdbx_strand_id
1 'polypeptide(L)'
;AGDDSSITVDRPYQPPAWAEDAVYYEVYVRTFAPEASHGETLSAITERLDHLANLGVDVIWLTPVLANDDAPHGYNIMDFFDIAADLGDRADLEALVAAAHDRDMQVLFDLVLNHSARAHPHFEDAYQNPDSPYRDWYEWQESGEPGTYFDWELIANFDFASLDVRRHLLDAVDEWAPLVDGFRCDMAWAVPDTFWQEIRDRVKAKDPEFLLLDETIPYIADFHEGMFDMHFDTTLYFTLRQVGRGDEPAERILDAIEQRTQVGFPDHASFMLYLENHDETRYVVECGEDEALAAAGALFTLPGVPMIYGGQEIGQRGRRDALAWDHASDDVHEHYERLIEVRDETPALRYDGTFRRIDYEADSDRAVAFVRDHDDGSYLCVLNFAPGATTVDVGDLDVDATDVVSGESVAAEGGVRVDDVVVCPLA
;
A
#
# COMPACT_ATOMS: atom_id res chain seq x y z
N ALA A 1 -22.73 -33.02 26.97
CA ALA A 1 -21.58 -32.82 26.11
C ALA A 1 -22.11 -32.25 24.81
N GLY A 2 -22.09 -30.95 24.69
CA GLY A 2 -22.38 -30.26 23.43
C GLY A 2 -21.12 -30.35 22.55
N ASP A 3 -21.33 -30.83 21.35
CA ASP A 3 -20.33 -30.86 20.31
C ASP A 3 -20.23 -29.39 19.78
N ASP A 4 -19.22 -28.70 20.24
CA ASP A 4 -18.87 -27.38 19.74
C ASP A 4 -18.05 -27.57 18.46
N SER A 5 -18.72 -28.01 17.39
CA SER A 5 -18.16 -28.03 16.06
C SER A 5 -18.22 -26.61 15.50
N SER A 6 -17.26 -25.77 15.88
CA SER A 6 -16.99 -24.53 15.16
C SER A 6 -16.68 -24.90 13.71
N ILE A 7 -17.54 -24.47 12.79
CA ILE A 7 -17.27 -24.57 11.35
C ILE A 7 -16.15 -23.58 11.09
N THR A 8 -14.91 -24.09 10.95
CA THR A 8 -13.81 -23.28 10.47
C THR A 8 -14.09 -23.00 8.98
N VAL A 9 -14.42 -21.77 8.64
CA VAL A 9 -14.49 -21.35 7.25
C VAL A 9 -13.06 -21.31 6.73
N ASP A 10 -12.77 -22.17 5.75
CA ASP A 10 -11.49 -22.13 5.05
C ASP A 10 -11.46 -20.84 4.20
N ARG A 11 -10.56 -19.91 4.54
CA ARG A 11 -10.32 -18.66 3.82
C ARG A 11 -8.94 -18.75 3.16
N PRO A 12 -8.84 -19.41 2.00
CA PRO A 12 -7.55 -19.57 1.33
C PRO A 12 -6.99 -18.21 0.91
N TYR A 13 -5.67 -18.08 0.99
CA TYR A 13 -4.92 -16.87 0.63
C TYR A 13 -5.23 -15.64 1.48
N GLN A 14 -5.66 -15.87 2.71
CA GLN A 14 -5.76 -14.82 3.72
C GLN A 14 -4.35 -14.29 4.05
N PRO A 15 -4.15 -12.97 4.24
CA PRO A 15 -2.87 -12.46 4.72
C PRO A 15 -2.54 -13.00 6.11
N PRO A 16 -1.26 -13.00 6.51
CA PRO A 16 -0.89 -13.37 7.87
C PRO A 16 -1.52 -12.41 8.88
N ALA A 17 -1.78 -12.90 10.09
CA ALA A 17 -2.52 -12.15 11.12
C ALA A 17 -1.89 -10.78 11.44
N TRP A 18 -0.55 -10.67 11.41
CA TRP A 18 0.15 -9.41 11.62
C TRP A 18 -0.12 -8.36 10.52
N ALA A 19 -0.53 -8.81 9.33
CA ALA A 19 -0.74 -7.95 8.15
C ALA A 19 -2.19 -7.50 7.97
N GLU A 20 -3.17 -8.23 8.57
CA GLU A 20 -4.60 -8.02 8.33
C GLU A 20 -5.12 -6.65 8.74
N ASP A 21 -4.60 -6.13 9.86
CA ASP A 21 -5.06 -4.86 10.45
C ASP A 21 -3.98 -3.78 10.52
N ALA A 22 -2.82 -4.07 9.96
CA ALA A 22 -1.63 -3.23 10.05
C ALA A 22 -1.80 -1.87 9.37
N VAL A 23 -1.11 -0.86 9.90
CA VAL A 23 -0.88 0.43 9.25
C VAL A 23 0.43 0.34 8.49
N TYR A 24 0.36 0.49 7.18
CA TYR A 24 1.52 0.42 6.29
C TYR A 24 2.11 1.81 6.07
N TYR A 25 3.43 1.86 5.92
CA TYR A 25 4.14 3.08 5.62
C TYR A 25 5.19 2.84 4.52
N GLU A 26 5.03 3.53 3.40
CA GLU A 26 6.00 3.48 2.31
C GLU A 26 7.16 4.45 2.58
N VAL A 27 8.36 3.91 2.68
CA VAL A 27 9.61 4.67 2.79
C VAL A 27 10.26 4.76 1.40
N TYR A 28 10.24 5.95 0.79
CA TYR A 28 11.06 6.23 -0.38
C TYR A 28 12.50 6.44 0.09
N VAL A 29 13.32 5.39 -0.01
CA VAL A 29 14.57 5.24 0.75
C VAL A 29 15.55 6.41 0.57
N ARG A 30 15.67 6.98 -0.63
CA ARG A 30 16.66 8.02 -0.91
C ARG A 30 16.29 9.42 -0.45
N THR A 31 15.10 9.64 0.05
CA THR A 31 14.65 10.99 0.46
C THR A 31 14.01 11.02 1.85
N PHE A 32 13.78 9.86 2.45
CA PHE A 32 13.17 9.75 3.78
C PHE A 32 14.06 10.35 4.88
N ALA A 33 15.37 10.10 4.82
CA ALA A 33 16.36 10.66 5.72
C ALA A 33 17.35 11.56 4.93
N PRO A 34 16.95 12.82 4.64
CA PRO A 34 17.69 13.70 3.72
C PRO A 34 19.06 14.14 4.24
N GLU A 35 19.31 13.99 5.55
CA GLU A 35 20.60 14.25 6.19
C GLU A 35 21.63 13.14 5.99
N ALA A 36 21.22 11.99 5.47
CA ALA A 36 22.10 10.83 5.31
C ALA A 36 23.27 11.13 4.34
N SER A 37 24.46 10.69 4.71
CA SER A 37 25.60 10.68 3.83
C SER A 37 25.53 9.49 2.88
N HIS A 38 26.30 9.54 1.78
CA HIS A 38 26.42 8.41 0.86
C HIS A 38 26.89 7.15 1.60
N GLY A 39 26.16 6.05 1.45
CA GLY A 39 26.43 4.77 2.12
C GLY A 39 25.91 4.68 3.56
N GLU A 40 25.16 5.69 4.04
CA GLU A 40 24.61 5.72 5.40
C GLU A 40 23.08 5.85 5.43
N THR A 41 22.43 5.71 4.27
CA THR A 41 20.97 5.94 4.14
C THR A 41 20.16 4.96 4.98
N LEU A 42 20.45 3.66 4.91
CA LEU A 42 19.72 2.65 5.70
C LEU A 42 19.92 2.85 7.21
N SER A 43 21.12 3.23 7.64
CA SER A 43 21.39 3.58 9.04
C SER A 43 20.61 4.82 9.48
N ALA A 44 20.53 5.86 8.63
CA ALA A 44 19.77 7.07 8.93
C ALA A 44 18.25 6.81 8.97
N ILE A 45 17.72 5.91 8.12
CA ILE A 45 16.32 5.44 8.21
C ILE A 45 16.11 4.73 9.55
N THR A 46 17.06 3.88 9.96
CA THR A 46 17.01 3.15 11.25
C THR A 46 16.89 4.11 12.44
N GLU A 47 17.61 5.23 12.41
CA GLU A 47 17.54 6.27 13.46
C GLU A 47 16.17 6.98 13.53
N ARG A 48 15.34 6.90 12.48
CA ARG A 48 13.99 7.50 12.41
C ARG A 48 12.85 6.55 12.70
N LEU A 49 13.12 5.27 12.98
CA LEU A 49 12.08 4.28 13.23
C LEU A 49 11.19 4.61 14.43
N ASP A 50 11.71 5.36 15.42
CA ASP A 50 10.89 5.81 16.55
C ASP A 50 9.77 6.76 16.12
N HIS A 51 9.96 7.57 15.06
CA HIS A 51 8.88 8.40 14.50
C HIS A 51 7.73 7.52 13.97
N LEU A 52 8.06 6.48 13.21
CA LEU A 52 7.06 5.57 12.66
C LEU A 52 6.35 4.76 13.74
N ALA A 53 7.08 4.24 14.71
CA ALA A 53 6.50 3.50 15.83
C ALA A 53 5.57 4.39 16.68
N ASN A 54 5.97 5.65 16.94
CA ASN A 54 5.15 6.59 17.68
C ASN A 54 3.90 7.03 16.92
N LEU A 55 3.96 7.08 15.58
CA LEU A 55 2.78 7.32 14.73
C LEU A 55 1.79 6.15 14.77
N GLY A 56 2.24 4.94 15.10
CA GLY A 56 1.41 3.73 15.08
C GLY A 56 1.54 2.93 13.79
N VAL A 57 2.69 3.03 13.11
CA VAL A 57 3.01 2.21 11.93
C VAL A 57 3.37 0.79 12.37
N ASP A 58 2.83 -0.20 11.69
CA ASP A 58 3.08 -1.63 11.93
C ASP A 58 3.96 -2.26 10.84
N VAL A 59 3.90 -1.75 9.62
CA VAL A 59 4.62 -2.33 8.48
C VAL A 59 5.31 -1.24 7.67
N ILE A 60 6.60 -1.43 7.42
CA ILE A 60 7.42 -0.54 6.59
C ILE A 60 7.63 -1.20 5.23
N TRP A 61 7.23 -0.54 4.15
CA TRP A 61 7.64 -0.90 2.80
C TRP A 61 8.80 -0.02 2.37
N LEU A 62 9.96 -0.63 2.14
CA LEU A 62 11.14 0.05 1.57
C LEU A 62 11.06 -0.02 0.03
N THR A 63 11.11 1.13 -0.65
CA THR A 63 11.33 1.14 -2.11
C THR A 63 12.67 0.50 -2.45
N PRO A 64 12.95 0.10 -3.72
CA PRO A 64 14.06 -0.79 -4.03
C PRO A 64 15.41 -0.37 -3.47
N VAL A 65 16.05 -1.30 -2.76
CA VAL A 65 17.36 -1.11 -2.10
C VAL A 65 18.53 -1.77 -2.82
N LEU A 66 18.25 -2.53 -3.89
CA LEU A 66 19.29 -3.25 -4.63
C LEU A 66 20.13 -2.33 -5.50
N ALA A 67 21.34 -2.79 -5.85
CA ALA A 67 22.23 -2.10 -6.76
C ALA A 67 21.53 -1.80 -8.08
N ASN A 68 21.60 -0.55 -8.53
CA ASN A 68 20.89 -0.03 -9.69
C ASN A 68 21.76 0.93 -10.49
N ASP A 69 21.24 1.49 -11.57
CA ASP A 69 21.92 2.39 -12.49
C ASP A 69 22.01 3.86 -12.02
N ASP A 70 22.04 4.08 -10.71
CA ASP A 70 22.02 5.40 -10.06
C ASP A 70 20.71 6.20 -10.26
N ALA A 71 19.66 5.57 -10.82
CA ALA A 71 18.35 6.21 -10.86
C ALA A 71 17.77 6.33 -9.44
N PRO A 72 17.32 7.54 -9.01
CA PRO A 72 16.90 7.76 -7.61
C PRO A 72 15.75 6.89 -7.15
N HIS A 73 14.94 6.37 -8.06
CA HIS A 73 13.81 5.48 -7.73
C HIS A 73 14.25 4.04 -7.40
N GLY A 74 15.43 3.59 -7.87
CA GLY A 74 15.98 2.28 -7.56
C GLY A 74 15.47 1.10 -8.39
N TYR A 75 14.49 1.28 -9.27
CA TYR A 75 13.84 0.17 -10.01
C TYR A 75 14.66 -0.36 -11.20
N ASN A 76 15.71 0.30 -11.62
CA ASN A 76 16.59 -0.18 -12.70
C ASN A 76 17.69 -1.06 -12.11
N ILE A 77 17.37 -2.30 -11.75
CA ILE A 77 18.27 -3.21 -11.03
C ILE A 77 19.45 -3.65 -11.90
N MET A 78 20.65 -3.53 -11.35
CA MET A 78 21.91 -3.99 -11.94
C MET A 78 22.49 -5.24 -11.28
N ASP A 79 22.19 -5.44 -9.99
CA ASP A 79 22.57 -6.65 -9.26
C ASP A 79 21.45 -7.04 -8.29
N PHE A 80 20.93 -8.26 -8.45
CA PHE A 80 19.82 -8.78 -7.64
C PHE A 80 20.27 -9.33 -6.28
N PHE A 81 21.60 -9.33 -6.00
CA PHE A 81 22.19 -9.97 -4.81
C PHE A 81 22.98 -8.99 -3.94
N ASP A 82 23.07 -7.73 -4.33
CA ASP A 82 23.82 -6.72 -3.58
C ASP A 82 22.99 -5.47 -3.32
N ILE A 83 23.23 -4.82 -2.19
CA ILE A 83 22.61 -3.56 -1.81
C ILE A 83 23.28 -2.40 -2.55
N ALA A 84 22.52 -1.38 -2.93
CA ALA A 84 23.02 -0.19 -3.54
C ALA A 84 24.03 0.52 -2.62
N ALA A 85 25.25 0.75 -3.10
CA ALA A 85 26.34 1.30 -2.31
C ALA A 85 26.09 2.71 -1.77
N ASP A 86 25.17 3.46 -2.39
CA ASP A 86 24.72 4.77 -1.90
C ASP A 86 23.81 4.66 -0.66
N LEU A 87 23.17 3.50 -0.46
CA LEU A 87 22.25 3.25 0.66
C LEU A 87 22.97 2.64 1.88
N GLY A 88 23.97 1.82 1.65
CA GLY A 88 24.65 1.06 2.69
C GLY A 88 25.08 -0.32 2.19
N ASP A 89 25.05 -1.30 3.08
CA ASP A 89 25.35 -2.68 2.77
C ASP A 89 24.29 -3.64 3.37
N ARG A 90 24.51 -4.95 3.19
CA ARG A 90 23.63 -6.00 3.72
C ARG A 90 23.47 -5.91 5.26
N ALA A 91 24.56 -5.60 5.98
CA ALA A 91 24.52 -5.53 7.43
C ALA A 91 23.67 -4.34 7.90
N ASP A 92 23.66 -3.23 7.15
CA ASP A 92 22.80 -2.08 7.43
C ASP A 92 21.31 -2.44 7.23
N LEU A 93 20.97 -3.21 6.18
CA LEU A 93 19.60 -3.70 6.00
C LEU A 93 19.18 -4.66 7.11
N GLU A 94 20.05 -5.60 7.48
CA GLU A 94 19.80 -6.53 8.59
C GLU A 94 19.60 -5.78 9.92
N ALA A 95 20.37 -4.72 10.16
CA ALA A 95 20.24 -3.88 11.34
C ALA A 95 18.92 -3.07 11.34
N LEU A 96 18.51 -2.55 10.17
CA LEU A 96 17.23 -1.85 10.01
C LEU A 96 16.07 -2.78 10.33
N VAL A 97 16.05 -3.97 9.75
CA VAL A 97 14.99 -4.97 9.99
C VAL A 97 14.94 -5.37 11.46
N ALA A 98 16.09 -5.66 12.07
CA ALA A 98 16.16 -5.99 13.50
C ALA A 98 15.62 -4.84 14.37
N ALA A 99 15.97 -3.59 14.05
CA ALA A 99 15.50 -2.42 14.78
C ALA A 99 13.99 -2.16 14.59
N ALA A 100 13.43 -2.49 13.41
CA ALA A 100 11.99 -2.47 13.17
C ALA A 100 11.28 -3.54 14.01
N HIS A 101 11.79 -4.77 14.03
CA HIS A 101 11.26 -5.85 14.86
C HIS A 101 11.31 -5.55 16.36
N ASP A 102 12.36 -4.89 16.84
CA ASP A 102 12.46 -4.41 18.25
C ASP A 102 11.36 -3.41 18.62
N ARG A 103 10.64 -2.86 17.63
CA ARG A 103 9.50 -1.94 17.76
C ARG A 103 8.18 -2.56 17.32
N ASP A 104 8.12 -3.87 17.20
CA ASP A 104 6.97 -4.64 16.72
C ASP A 104 6.52 -4.27 15.29
N MET A 105 7.42 -3.70 14.47
CA MET A 105 7.16 -3.39 13.06
C MET A 105 7.76 -4.44 12.13
N GLN A 106 7.04 -4.82 11.08
CA GLN A 106 7.47 -5.69 10.00
C GLN A 106 8.04 -4.87 8.82
N VAL A 107 8.85 -5.53 7.98
CA VAL A 107 9.50 -4.89 6.83
C VAL A 107 9.19 -5.62 5.54
N LEU A 108 8.66 -4.90 4.55
CA LEU A 108 8.47 -5.37 3.19
C LEU A 108 9.61 -4.91 2.29
N PHE A 109 10.11 -5.83 1.50
CA PHE A 109 11.10 -5.60 0.46
C PHE A 109 10.41 -5.41 -0.90
N ASP A 110 10.84 -4.41 -1.67
CA ASP A 110 10.32 -4.18 -3.01
C ASP A 110 11.00 -5.13 -4.01
N LEU A 111 10.23 -6.10 -4.49
CA LEU A 111 10.71 -7.17 -5.37
C LEU A 111 10.44 -6.83 -6.83
N VAL A 112 11.48 -6.44 -7.56
CA VAL A 112 11.43 -6.03 -8.97
C VAL A 112 11.90 -7.16 -9.86
N LEU A 113 11.00 -7.86 -10.53
CA LEU A 113 11.32 -9.09 -11.28
C LEU A 113 11.07 -8.97 -12.79
N ASN A 114 10.27 -8.01 -13.24
CA ASN A 114 9.90 -7.92 -14.67
C ASN A 114 11.10 -7.62 -15.58
N HIS A 115 12.08 -6.89 -15.09
CA HIS A 115 13.16 -6.33 -15.92
C HIS A 115 14.47 -6.19 -15.15
N SER A 116 15.55 -5.96 -15.89
CA SER A 116 16.79 -5.38 -15.36
C SER A 116 17.05 -4.00 -15.96
N ALA A 117 18.00 -3.25 -15.40
CA ALA A 117 18.59 -2.10 -16.08
C ALA A 117 19.23 -2.52 -17.41
N ARG A 118 19.28 -1.62 -18.40
CA ARG A 118 20.13 -1.81 -19.59
C ARG A 118 21.62 -1.81 -19.25
N ALA A 119 22.01 -1.21 -18.14
CA ALA A 119 23.38 -1.25 -17.61
C ALA A 119 23.70 -2.57 -16.87
N HIS A 120 22.75 -3.50 -16.73
CA HIS A 120 23.00 -4.81 -16.14
C HIS A 120 24.03 -5.59 -16.98
N PRO A 121 25.08 -6.19 -16.38
CA PRO A 121 26.15 -6.87 -17.13
C PRO A 121 25.65 -7.93 -18.12
N HIS A 122 24.64 -8.70 -17.77
CA HIS A 122 24.03 -9.71 -18.65
C HIS A 122 23.31 -9.06 -19.84
N PHE A 123 22.67 -7.91 -19.65
CA PHE A 123 22.04 -7.18 -20.75
C PHE A 123 23.09 -6.56 -21.68
N GLU A 124 24.15 -5.94 -21.15
CA GLU A 124 25.22 -5.36 -21.97
C GLU A 124 25.90 -6.43 -22.83
N ASP A 125 26.12 -7.65 -22.28
CA ASP A 125 26.68 -8.76 -23.08
C ASP A 125 25.70 -9.27 -24.15
N ALA A 126 24.37 -9.26 -23.85
CA ALA A 126 23.33 -9.74 -24.77
C ALA A 126 22.99 -8.73 -25.89
N TYR A 127 23.15 -7.43 -25.60
CA TYR A 127 22.74 -6.38 -26.54
C TYR A 127 23.62 -6.38 -27.80
N GLN A 128 22.97 -6.46 -28.97
CA GLN A 128 23.63 -6.57 -30.29
C GLN A 128 24.60 -7.76 -30.41
N ASN A 129 24.51 -8.75 -29.53
CA ASN A 129 25.37 -9.94 -29.54
C ASN A 129 24.49 -11.22 -29.58
N PRO A 130 24.17 -11.74 -30.76
CA PRO A 130 23.34 -12.94 -30.89
C PRO A 130 23.97 -14.22 -30.33
N ASP A 131 25.28 -14.23 -30.11
CA ASP A 131 26.03 -15.37 -29.57
C ASP A 131 26.21 -15.30 -28.05
N SER A 132 25.65 -14.28 -27.37
CA SER A 132 25.70 -14.14 -25.95
C SER A 132 24.95 -15.28 -25.25
N PRO A 133 25.51 -15.85 -24.16
CA PRO A 133 24.79 -16.82 -23.33
C PRO A 133 23.55 -16.21 -22.61
N TYR A 134 23.45 -14.88 -22.56
CA TYR A 134 22.34 -14.15 -21.97
C TYR A 134 21.33 -13.64 -23.00
N ARG A 135 21.50 -13.99 -24.28
CA ARG A 135 20.59 -13.53 -25.33
C ARG A 135 19.14 -13.93 -25.06
N ASP A 136 18.92 -15.15 -24.62
CA ASP A 136 17.59 -15.72 -24.31
C ASP A 136 17.06 -15.31 -22.92
N TRP A 137 17.77 -14.41 -22.23
CA TRP A 137 17.30 -13.87 -20.96
C TRP A 137 16.30 -12.73 -21.14
N TYR A 138 16.30 -12.09 -22.31
CA TYR A 138 15.54 -10.86 -22.56
C TYR A 138 14.58 -11.03 -23.73
N GLU A 139 13.47 -10.29 -23.64
CA GLU A 139 12.56 -10.12 -24.76
C GLU A 139 13.18 -9.20 -25.81
N TRP A 140 13.07 -9.57 -27.09
CA TRP A 140 13.60 -8.78 -28.19
C TRP A 140 12.52 -8.45 -29.21
N GLN A 141 12.48 -7.18 -29.64
CA GLN A 141 11.65 -6.72 -30.75
C GLN A 141 12.29 -7.07 -32.10
N GLU A 142 11.53 -7.02 -33.18
CA GLU A 142 12.05 -7.21 -34.55
C GLU A 142 13.15 -6.20 -34.91
N SER A 143 13.14 -5.01 -34.30
CA SER A 143 14.19 -3.98 -34.45
C SER A 143 15.53 -4.38 -33.85
N GLY A 144 15.58 -5.40 -33.01
CA GLY A 144 16.74 -5.78 -32.18
C GLY A 144 16.84 -5.05 -30.85
N GLU A 145 15.91 -4.14 -30.56
CA GLU A 145 15.78 -3.50 -29.24
C GLU A 145 15.08 -4.43 -28.25
N PRO A 146 15.33 -4.30 -26.93
CA PRO A 146 14.65 -5.09 -25.94
C PRO A 146 13.15 -4.77 -25.85
N GLY A 147 12.36 -5.71 -25.36
CA GLY A 147 11.02 -5.43 -24.86
C GLY A 147 11.09 -4.53 -23.63
N THR A 148 10.15 -3.59 -23.52
CA THR A 148 10.01 -2.70 -22.36
C THR A 148 8.54 -2.51 -22.07
N TYR A 149 8.23 -2.21 -20.79
CA TYR A 149 6.91 -1.66 -20.43
C TYR A 149 6.92 -0.14 -20.57
N PHE A 150 5.81 0.44 -20.99
CA PHE A 150 5.60 1.89 -21.15
C PHE A 150 6.74 2.48 -21.96
N ASP A 151 7.27 2.81 -22.69
CA ASP A 151 8.40 3.44 -23.37
C ASP A 151 9.62 3.72 -22.44
N TRP A 152 9.81 2.90 -21.40
CA TRP A 152 10.95 3.06 -20.49
C TRP A 152 12.26 2.59 -21.14
N GLU A 153 13.07 3.55 -21.57
CA GLU A 153 14.26 3.31 -22.37
C GLU A 153 15.44 2.70 -21.59
N LEU A 154 15.43 2.76 -20.25
CA LEU A 154 16.56 2.35 -19.41
C LEU A 154 16.44 0.94 -18.84
N ILE A 155 15.38 0.23 -19.18
CA ILE A 155 15.13 -1.14 -18.74
C ILE A 155 15.04 -2.11 -19.92
N ALA A 156 15.15 -3.40 -19.62
CA ALA A 156 14.93 -4.50 -20.56
C ALA A 156 14.15 -5.61 -19.88
N ASN A 157 13.01 -5.99 -20.47
CA ASN A 157 12.16 -7.06 -19.92
C ASN A 157 12.88 -8.39 -19.99
N PHE A 158 12.79 -9.18 -18.92
CA PHE A 158 13.19 -10.57 -18.92
C PHE A 158 12.24 -11.43 -19.74
N ASP A 159 12.77 -12.47 -20.38
CA ASP A 159 11.99 -13.54 -20.99
C ASP A 159 11.82 -14.71 -20.01
N PHE A 160 10.63 -14.82 -19.43
CA PHE A 160 10.29 -15.89 -18.47
C PHE A 160 10.14 -17.28 -19.10
N ALA A 161 10.26 -17.44 -20.41
CA ALA A 161 10.43 -18.74 -21.05
C ALA A 161 11.82 -19.30 -20.78
N SER A 162 12.81 -18.45 -20.45
CA SER A 162 14.15 -18.85 -20.05
C SER A 162 14.17 -19.43 -18.64
N LEU A 163 14.55 -20.70 -18.50
CA LEU A 163 14.70 -21.34 -17.20
C LEU A 163 15.87 -20.75 -16.39
N ASP A 164 16.86 -20.19 -17.06
CA ASP A 164 18.02 -19.58 -16.39
C ASP A 164 17.61 -18.24 -15.76
N VAL A 165 16.75 -17.46 -16.41
CA VAL A 165 16.12 -16.26 -15.81
C VAL A 165 15.32 -16.64 -14.57
N ARG A 166 14.40 -17.61 -14.70
CA ARG A 166 13.58 -18.04 -13.56
C ARG A 166 14.44 -18.51 -12.39
N ARG A 167 15.49 -19.28 -12.65
CA ARG A 167 16.43 -19.74 -11.61
C ARG A 167 17.15 -18.55 -10.96
N HIS A 168 17.68 -17.64 -11.74
CA HIS A 168 18.39 -16.46 -11.23
C HIS A 168 17.51 -15.61 -10.32
N LEU A 169 16.27 -15.34 -10.74
CA LEU A 169 15.32 -14.55 -9.94
C LEU A 169 14.83 -15.31 -8.70
N LEU A 170 14.67 -16.63 -8.76
CA LEU A 170 14.35 -17.46 -7.58
C LEU A 170 15.51 -17.54 -6.59
N ASP A 171 16.75 -17.54 -7.06
CA ASP A 171 17.93 -17.46 -6.19
C ASP A 171 17.96 -16.10 -5.47
N ALA A 172 17.55 -15.00 -6.13
CA ALA A 172 17.39 -13.70 -5.48
C ALA A 172 16.26 -13.69 -4.44
N VAL A 173 15.12 -14.33 -4.73
CA VAL A 173 14.04 -14.52 -3.75
C VAL A 173 14.55 -15.28 -2.52
N ASP A 174 15.32 -16.34 -2.72
CA ASP A 174 15.91 -17.15 -1.63
C ASP A 174 16.94 -16.38 -0.81
N GLU A 175 17.62 -15.40 -1.41
CA GLU A 175 18.59 -14.53 -0.75
C GLU A 175 17.92 -13.54 0.20
N TRP A 176 16.82 -12.90 -0.24
CA TRP A 176 16.21 -11.81 0.51
C TRP A 176 15.04 -12.22 1.41
N ALA A 177 14.26 -13.22 1.05
CA ALA A 177 13.11 -13.67 1.86
C ALA A 177 13.46 -14.00 3.33
N PRO A 178 14.63 -14.59 3.67
CA PRO A 178 14.97 -14.85 5.06
C PRO A 178 15.23 -13.60 5.92
N LEU A 179 15.38 -12.43 5.32
CA LEU A 179 15.73 -11.19 6.01
C LEU A 179 14.53 -10.29 6.29
N VAL A 180 13.43 -10.47 5.58
CA VAL A 180 12.26 -9.58 5.61
C VAL A 180 10.98 -10.35 5.84
N ASP A 181 9.88 -9.66 6.10
CA ASP A 181 8.61 -10.28 6.48
C ASP A 181 7.65 -10.45 5.30
N GLY A 182 7.98 -9.86 4.16
CA GLY A 182 7.18 -9.96 2.95
C GLY A 182 7.78 -9.22 1.77
N PHE A 183 7.16 -9.41 0.61
CA PHE A 183 7.48 -8.69 -0.62
C PHE A 183 6.31 -7.83 -1.08
N ARG A 184 6.61 -6.59 -1.45
CA ARG A 184 5.79 -5.82 -2.38
C ARG A 184 6.28 -6.16 -3.79
N CYS A 185 5.42 -6.76 -4.58
CA CYS A 185 5.76 -7.31 -5.88
C CYS A 185 5.48 -6.29 -6.98
N ASP A 186 6.56 -5.68 -7.46
CA ASP A 186 6.53 -4.63 -8.48
C ASP A 186 5.95 -5.13 -9.79
N MET A 187 5.09 -4.32 -10.43
CA MET A 187 4.50 -4.62 -11.74
C MET A 187 3.98 -6.06 -11.84
N ALA A 188 3.21 -6.51 -10.84
CA ALA A 188 2.82 -7.92 -10.75
C ALA A 188 2.12 -8.44 -12.02
N TRP A 189 1.36 -7.59 -12.71
CA TRP A 189 0.70 -7.91 -13.99
C TRP A 189 1.66 -8.21 -15.14
N ALA A 190 2.91 -7.80 -15.04
CA ALA A 190 3.92 -7.94 -16.09
C ALA A 190 4.72 -9.24 -15.98
N VAL A 191 4.64 -9.92 -14.84
CA VAL A 191 5.31 -11.18 -14.56
C VAL A 191 4.31 -12.33 -14.69
N PRO A 192 4.64 -13.48 -15.31
CA PRO A 192 3.70 -14.56 -15.50
C PRO A 192 3.14 -15.14 -14.19
N ASP A 193 1.84 -15.43 -14.15
CA ASP A 193 1.14 -16.02 -13.00
C ASP A 193 1.83 -17.28 -12.47
N THR A 194 2.28 -18.14 -13.39
CA THR A 194 2.99 -19.39 -13.04
C THR A 194 4.29 -19.12 -12.30
N PHE A 195 4.92 -17.97 -12.50
CA PHE A 195 6.13 -17.61 -11.77
C PHE A 195 5.79 -17.06 -10.38
N TRP A 196 4.72 -16.28 -10.24
CA TRP A 196 4.21 -15.87 -8.92
C TRP A 196 3.78 -17.04 -8.06
N GLN A 197 3.14 -18.05 -8.65
CA GLN A 197 2.77 -19.30 -7.97
C GLN A 197 4.01 -20.04 -7.47
N GLU A 198 5.07 -20.13 -8.30
CA GLU A 198 6.35 -20.75 -7.90
C GLU A 198 7.04 -19.98 -6.76
N ILE A 199 7.03 -18.65 -6.80
CA ILE A 199 7.56 -17.81 -5.71
C ILE A 199 6.76 -18.04 -4.43
N ARG A 200 5.41 -18.02 -4.51
CA ARG A 200 4.55 -18.28 -3.36
C ARG A 200 4.84 -19.61 -2.72
N ASP A 201 4.85 -20.68 -3.50
CA ASP A 201 5.13 -22.03 -3.00
C ASP A 201 6.49 -22.08 -2.28
N ARG A 202 7.48 -21.39 -2.83
CA ARG A 202 8.85 -21.36 -2.29
C ARG A 202 8.95 -20.60 -0.97
N VAL A 203 8.38 -19.42 -0.87
CA VAL A 203 8.45 -18.60 0.36
C VAL A 203 7.55 -19.15 1.45
N LYS A 204 6.31 -19.55 1.11
CA LYS A 204 5.35 -20.11 2.08
C LYS A 204 5.76 -21.47 2.64
N ALA A 205 6.54 -22.27 1.90
CA ALA A 205 7.11 -23.51 2.41
C ALA A 205 8.15 -23.28 3.51
N LYS A 206 8.81 -22.13 3.51
CA LYS A 206 9.81 -21.74 4.52
C LYS A 206 9.19 -20.96 5.68
N ASP A 207 8.30 -20.02 5.34
CA ASP A 207 7.60 -19.18 6.28
C ASP A 207 6.14 -18.97 5.81
N PRO A 208 5.17 -19.65 6.44
CA PRO A 208 3.75 -19.46 6.12
C PRO A 208 3.22 -18.03 6.37
N GLU A 209 3.88 -17.30 7.29
CA GLU A 209 3.52 -15.94 7.66
C GLU A 209 4.18 -14.87 6.78
N PHE A 210 4.92 -15.26 5.75
CA PHE A 210 5.54 -14.33 4.79
C PHE A 210 4.48 -13.68 3.91
N LEU A 211 4.39 -12.34 3.87
CA LEU A 211 3.39 -11.62 3.08
C LEU A 211 3.81 -11.48 1.60
N LEU A 212 2.87 -11.72 0.70
CA LEU A 212 2.96 -11.36 -0.71
C LEU A 212 1.89 -10.32 -1.05
N LEU A 213 2.33 -9.09 -1.33
CA LEU A 213 1.51 -7.94 -1.71
C LEU A 213 1.75 -7.60 -3.18
N ASP A 214 0.71 -7.61 -4.00
CA ASP A 214 0.84 -7.25 -5.41
C ASP A 214 0.67 -5.76 -5.67
N GLU A 215 1.39 -5.26 -6.66
CA GLU A 215 1.05 -4.02 -7.34
C GLU A 215 0.26 -4.34 -8.61
N THR A 216 -0.99 -3.90 -8.69
CA THR A 216 -1.87 -4.12 -9.85
C THR A 216 -2.52 -2.84 -10.35
N ILE A 217 -2.81 -2.81 -11.66
CA ILE A 217 -3.60 -1.80 -12.34
C ILE A 217 -4.34 -2.50 -13.48
N PRO A 218 -5.64 -2.68 -13.47
CA PRO A 218 -6.68 -2.54 -12.45
C PRO A 218 -6.81 -3.74 -11.51
N TYR A 219 -8.00 -3.97 -10.92
CA TYR A 219 -8.29 -5.20 -10.18
C TYR A 219 -8.11 -6.46 -11.02
N ILE A 220 -7.29 -7.40 -10.55
CA ILE A 220 -7.05 -8.71 -11.16
C ILE A 220 -7.41 -9.79 -10.14
N ALA A 221 -8.66 -10.27 -10.17
CA ALA A 221 -9.14 -11.22 -9.18
C ALA A 221 -8.38 -12.56 -9.21
N ASP A 222 -7.88 -12.97 -10.36
CA ASP A 222 -7.08 -14.19 -10.52
C ASP A 222 -5.80 -14.18 -9.66
N PHE A 223 -5.28 -13.00 -9.31
CA PHE A 223 -4.12 -12.87 -8.43
C PHE A 223 -4.36 -13.36 -7.00
N HIS A 224 -5.61 -13.39 -6.56
CA HIS A 224 -5.95 -13.94 -5.26
C HIS A 224 -5.77 -15.47 -5.20
N GLU A 225 -5.88 -16.16 -6.34
CA GLU A 225 -5.79 -17.62 -6.38
C GLU A 225 -4.34 -18.12 -6.51
N GLY A 226 -3.69 -18.41 -5.38
CA GLY A 226 -2.38 -19.07 -5.35
C GLY A 226 -1.20 -18.16 -5.66
N MET A 227 -1.36 -16.84 -5.65
CA MET A 227 -0.30 -15.87 -5.93
C MET A 227 -0.10 -14.90 -4.76
N PHE A 228 -1.06 -14.06 -4.44
CA PHE A 228 -0.90 -12.99 -3.46
C PHE A 228 -1.86 -13.09 -2.29
N ASP A 229 -1.46 -12.54 -1.15
CA ASP A 229 -2.24 -12.48 0.08
C ASP A 229 -3.00 -11.15 0.20
N MET A 230 -2.48 -10.10 -0.42
CA MET A 230 -3.01 -8.74 -0.36
C MET A 230 -2.81 -8.03 -1.70
N HIS A 231 -3.71 -7.09 -2.02
CA HIS A 231 -3.78 -6.43 -3.31
C HIS A 231 -3.75 -4.91 -3.18
N PHE A 232 -3.03 -4.21 -4.06
CA PHE A 232 -3.16 -2.77 -4.18
C PHE A 232 -4.59 -2.41 -4.61
N ASP A 233 -5.23 -1.47 -3.92
CA ASP A 233 -6.52 -0.93 -4.33
C ASP A 233 -6.40 0.26 -5.27
N THR A 234 -5.88 0.01 -6.46
CA THR A 234 -5.70 1.05 -7.47
C THR A 234 -7.03 1.60 -7.99
N THR A 235 -8.11 0.81 -7.98
CA THR A 235 -9.44 1.29 -8.37
C THR A 235 -9.96 2.33 -7.40
N LEU A 236 -9.87 2.06 -6.10
CA LEU A 236 -10.24 3.04 -5.07
C LEU A 236 -9.32 4.27 -5.10
N TYR A 237 -8.02 4.07 -5.30
CA TYR A 237 -7.05 5.15 -5.48
C TYR A 237 -7.49 6.14 -6.56
N PHE A 238 -7.81 5.67 -7.77
CA PHE A 238 -8.30 6.53 -8.85
C PHE A 238 -9.63 7.21 -8.49
N THR A 239 -10.54 6.48 -7.85
CA THR A 239 -11.83 7.02 -7.42
C THR A 239 -11.67 8.13 -6.40
N LEU A 240 -10.83 7.95 -5.37
CA LEU A 240 -10.57 8.98 -4.36
C LEU A 240 -10.00 10.26 -4.98
N ARG A 241 -9.14 10.14 -5.99
CA ARG A 241 -8.61 11.30 -6.72
C ARG A 241 -9.66 12.01 -7.57
N GLN A 242 -10.52 11.27 -8.27
CA GLN A 242 -11.62 11.86 -9.04
C GLN A 242 -12.60 12.58 -8.11
N VAL A 243 -12.93 11.99 -6.99
CA VAL A 243 -13.75 12.61 -5.94
C VAL A 243 -13.04 13.84 -5.37
N GLY A 244 -11.78 13.74 -4.98
CA GLY A 244 -11.00 14.85 -4.43
C GLY A 244 -10.97 16.07 -5.35
N ARG A 245 -10.75 15.86 -6.66
CA ARG A 245 -10.80 16.94 -7.67
C ARG A 245 -12.20 17.48 -7.93
N GLY A 246 -13.26 16.78 -7.46
CA GLY A 246 -14.66 17.14 -7.77
C GLY A 246 -15.12 16.73 -9.17
N ASP A 247 -14.41 15.80 -9.81
CA ASP A 247 -14.78 15.25 -11.11
C ASP A 247 -15.93 14.24 -10.99
N GLU A 248 -16.04 13.57 -9.85
CA GLU A 248 -17.07 12.57 -9.53
C GLU A 248 -17.68 12.82 -8.13
N PRO A 249 -18.95 12.43 -7.90
CA PRO A 249 -19.57 12.52 -6.59
C PRO A 249 -18.95 11.52 -5.61
N ALA A 250 -18.98 11.84 -4.31
CA ALA A 250 -18.35 11.02 -3.26
C ALA A 250 -18.95 9.61 -3.15
N GLU A 251 -20.20 9.40 -3.56
CA GLU A 251 -20.86 8.09 -3.60
C GLU A 251 -20.12 7.06 -4.47
N ARG A 252 -19.30 7.51 -5.45
CA ARG A 252 -18.47 6.62 -6.27
C ARG A 252 -17.46 5.80 -5.47
N ILE A 253 -17.12 6.26 -4.25
CA ILE A 253 -16.28 5.50 -3.31
C ILE A 253 -16.96 4.18 -2.94
N LEU A 254 -18.27 4.20 -2.67
CA LEU A 254 -19.03 2.98 -2.34
C LEU A 254 -19.07 2.02 -3.52
N ASP A 255 -19.24 2.53 -4.74
CA ASP A 255 -19.22 1.72 -5.96
C ASP A 255 -17.85 1.03 -6.15
N ALA A 256 -16.75 1.72 -5.84
CA ALA A 256 -15.41 1.14 -5.94
C ALA A 256 -15.21 -0.03 -4.97
N ILE A 257 -15.72 0.08 -3.74
CA ILE A 257 -15.69 -1.01 -2.76
C ILE A 257 -16.50 -2.22 -3.24
N GLU A 258 -17.73 -1.99 -3.73
CA GLU A 258 -18.60 -3.06 -4.22
C GLU A 258 -18.05 -3.72 -5.49
N GLN A 259 -17.24 -3.01 -6.27
CA GLN A 259 -16.63 -3.55 -7.50
C GLN A 259 -15.70 -4.73 -7.21
N ARG A 260 -15.06 -4.81 -6.05
CA ARG A 260 -14.15 -5.91 -5.69
C ARG A 260 -14.80 -7.29 -5.84
N THR A 261 -15.99 -7.47 -5.25
CA THR A 261 -16.76 -8.73 -5.39
C THR A 261 -17.35 -8.92 -6.78
N GLN A 262 -17.73 -7.83 -7.46
CA GLN A 262 -18.26 -7.89 -8.84
C GLN A 262 -17.23 -8.39 -9.83
N VAL A 263 -15.94 -8.12 -9.64
CA VAL A 263 -14.86 -8.62 -10.52
C VAL A 263 -14.34 -9.99 -10.10
N GLY A 264 -14.80 -10.54 -8.95
CA GLY A 264 -14.55 -11.93 -8.56
C GLY A 264 -13.68 -12.14 -7.34
N PHE A 265 -13.26 -11.08 -6.62
CA PHE A 265 -12.58 -11.28 -5.34
C PHE A 265 -13.55 -11.84 -4.29
N PRO A 266 -13.10 -12.78 -3.44
CA PRO A 266 -13.90 -13.22 -2.31
C PRO A 266 -14.03 -12.10 -1.25
N ASP A 267 -15.07 -12.17 -0.43
CA ASP A 267 -15.37 -11.15 0.59
C ASP A 267 -14.23 -10.95 1.61
N HIS A 268 -13.38 -11.96 1.81
CA HIS A 268 -12.24 -11.91 2.72
C HIS A 268 -10.93 -11.44 2.07
N ALA A 269 -10.93 -11.09 0.77
CA ALA A 269 -9.73 -10.56 0.12
C ALA A 269 -9.29 -9.25 0.77
N SER A 270 -7.99 -9.13 1.04
CA SER A 270 -7.41 -7.95 1.67
C SER A 270 -6.85 -6.97 0.64
N PHE A 271 -7.10 -5.69 0.86
CA PHE A 271 -6.68 -4.60 -0.03
C PHE A 271 -5.89 -3.56 0.75
N MET A 272 -4.75 -3.14 0.19
CA MET A 272 -4.00 -2.00 0.69
C MET A 272 -4.53 -0.71 0.06
N LEU A 273 -5.05 0.18 0.90
CA LEU A 273 -5.63 1.47 0.52
C LEU A 273 -4.56 2.54 0.54
N TYR A 274 -4.49 3.36 -0.50
CA TYR A 274 -3.54 4.45 -0.57
C TYR A 274 -4.08 5.66 -1.33
N LEU A 275 -3.58 6.85 -0.98
CA LEU A 275 -3.90 8.12 -1.65
C LEU A 275 -2.82 8.51 -2.65
N GLU A 276 -1.59 8.15 -2.34
CA GLU A 276 -0.38 8.55 -3.04
C GLU A 276 0.73 7.54 -2.78
N ASN A 277 1.74 7.52 -3.65
CA ASN A 277 2.97 6.76 -3.52
C ASN A 277 4.10 7.52 -4.25
N HIS A 278 5.28 6.90 -4.32
CA HIS A 278 6.45 7.52 -4.97
C HIS A 278 6.26 7.79 -6.48
N ASP A 279 5.29 7.18 -7.14
CA ASP A 279 5.01 7.37 -8.58
C ASP A 279 3.98 8.46 -8.85
N GLU A 280 3.21 8.84 -7.83
CA GLU A 280 2.05 9.69 -7.99
C GLU A 280 2.27 11.10 -7.42
N THR A 281 1.55 12.07 -7.94
CA THR A 281 1.50 13.42 -7.37
C THR A 281 0.89 13.35 -5.98
N ARG A 282 1.40 14.14 -5.03
CA ARG A 282 0.82 14.24 -3.68
C ARG A 282 -0.66 14.63 -3.75
N TYR A 283 -1.50 13.93 -2.98
CA TYR A 283 -2.95 14.14 -2.98
C TYR A 283 -3.30 15.59 -2.61
N VAL A 284 -2.64 16.14 -1.60
CA VAL A 284 -2.81 17.53 -1.16
C VAL A 284 -2.51 18.56 -2.27
N VAL A 285 -1.61 18.24 -3.18
CA VAL A 285 -1.25 19.12 -4.32
C VAL A 285 -2.28 19.04 -5.43
N GLU A 286 -2.80 17.84 -5.69
CA GLU A 286 -3.75 17.59 -6.77
C GLU A 286 -5.19 17.95 -6.38
N CYS A 287 -5.60 17.68 -5.15
CA CYS A 287 -7.00 17.76 -4.71
C CYS A 287 -7.27 18.93 -3.76
N GLY A 288 -6.33 19.26 -2.85
CA GLY A 288 -6.50 20.30 -1.83
C GLY A 288 -6.27 19.78 -0.41
N GLU A 289 -6.20 20.71 0.55
CA GLU A 289 -5.91 20.38 1.96
C GLU A 289 -7.14 19.76 2.65
N ASP A 290 -8.31 20.35 2.48
CA ASP A 290 -9.55 19.83 3.07
C ASP A 290 -9.89 18.44 2.51
N GLU A 291 -9.77 18.28 1.20
CA GLU A 291 -9.97 16.99 0.53
C GLU A 291 -8.97 15.92 0.98
N ALA A 292 -7.74 16.31 1.31
CA ALA A 292 -6.72 15.38 1.79
C ALA A 292 -7.04 14.85 3.19
N LEU A 293 -7.64 15.67 4.07
CA LEU A 293 -8.08 15.23 5.40
C LEU A 293 -9.26 14.25 5.30
N ALA A 294 -10.24 14.54 4.43
CA ALA A 294 -11.36 13.61 4.17
C ALA A 294 -10.87 12.29 3.55
N ALA A 295 -9.92 12.36 2.62
CA ALA A 295 -9.32 11.18 2.00
C ALA A 295 -8.48 10.35 2.98
N ALA A 296 -7.78 10.98 3.94
CA ALA A 296 -7.16 10.27 5.06
C ALA A 296 -8.21 9.51 5.86
N GLY A 297 -9.36 10.15 6.17
CA GLY A 297 -10.50 9.46 6.79
C GLY A 297 -10.95 8.22 6.01
N ALA A 298 -10.96 8.27 4.67
CA ALA A 298 -11.29 7.12 3.82
C ALA A 298 -10.31 5.94 4.02
N LEU A 299 -9.00 6.20 4.15
CA LEU A 299 -8.00 5.14 4.37
C LEU A 299 -8.26 4.35 5.66
N PHE A 300 -8.73 5.02 6.71
CA PHE A 300 -8.87 4.41 8.04
C PHE A 300 -10.30 3.92 8.34
N THR A 301 -11.29 4.25 7.53
CA THR A 301 -12.69 3.84 7.75
C THR A 301 -13.23 2.85 6.72
N LEU A 302 -12.69 2.84 5.50
CA LEU A 302 -13.08 1.87 4.46
C LEU A 302 -12.48 0.48 4.71
N PRO A 303 -13.11 -0.60 4.17
CA PRO A 303 -12.56 -1.95 4.30
C PRO A 303 -11.24 -2.11 3.53
N GLY A 304 -10.20 -2.47 4.26
CA GLY A 304 -8.82 -2.63 3.78
C GLY A 304 -7.81 -2.18 4.84
N VAL A 305 -6.54 -2.19 4.47
CA VAL A 305 -5.45 -1.73 5.32
C VAL A 305 -4.91 -0.39 4.80
N PRO A 306 -4.74 0.63 5.67
CA PRO A 306 -4.25 1.93 5.25
C PRO A 306 -2.75 1.90 4.96
N MET A 307 -2.32 2.56 3.90
CA MET A 307 -0.91 2.85 3.63
C MET A 307 -0.69 4.37 3.58
N ILE A 308 0.31 4.82 4.31
CA ILE A 308 0.79 6.21 4.34
C ILE A 308 2.07 6.28 3.49
N TYR A 309 2.12 7.16 2.52
CA TYR A 309 3.38 7.45 1.81
C TYR A 309 4.23 8.43 2.60
N GLY A 310 5.51 8.14 2.76
CA GLY A 310 6.43 8.92 3.56
C GLY A 310 6.31 10.43 3.37
N GLY A 311 5.99 11.14 4.45
CA GLY A 311 5.73 12.57 4.46
C GLY A 311 4.25 12.97 4.28
N GLN A 312 3.37 12.05 3.94
CA GLN A 312 1.93 12.33 3.83
C GLN A 312 1.37 12.85 5.16
N GLU A 313 1.79 12.24 6.27
CA GLU A 313 1.40 12.59 7.64
C GLU A 313 1.96 13.93 8.14
N ILE A 314 2.92 14.51 7.42
CA ILE A 314 3.48 15.82 7.74
C ILE A 314 3.10 16.91 6.74
N GLY A 315 2.25 16.59 5.77
CA GLY A 315 1.80 17.53 4.74
C GLY A 315 2.82 17.80 3.63
N GLN A 316 3.73 16.88 3.36
CA GLN A 316 4.73 16.97 2.28
C GLN A 316 4.07 17.21 0.93
N ARG A 317 4.60 18.15 0.15
CA ARG A 317 4.07 18.51 -1.17
C ARG A 317 4.88 17.96 -2.35
N GLY A 318 6.17 17.78 -2.18
CA GLY A 318 7.06 17.21 -3.20
C GLY A 318 6.88 15.70 -3.31
N ARG A 319 6.78 15.18 -4.55
CA ARG A 319 6.53 13.75 -4.79
C ARG A 319 7.68 12.86 -4.33
N ARG A 320 8.91 13.19 -4.74
CA ARG A 320 10.15 12.45 -4.43
C ARG A 320 11.23 13.38 -3.85
N ASP A 321 10.82 14.53 -3.35
CA ASP A 321 11.74 15.48 -2.74
C ASP A 321 12.14 15.01 -1.33
N ALA A 322 13.28 15.50 -0.84
CA ALA A 322 13.70 15.32 0.54
C ALA A 322 12.56 15.69 1.51
N LEU A 323 12.29 14.83 2.47
CA LEU A 323 11.22 15.08 3.43
C LEU A 323 11.53 16.29 4.31
N ALA A 324 10.57 17.19 4.41
CA ALA A 324 10.70 18.46 5.10
C ALA A 324 10.35 18.33 6.60
N TRP A 325 11.06 17.45 7.31
CA TRP A 325 10.81 17.15 8.74
C TRP A 325 10.73 18.39 9.63
N ASP A 326 11.56 19.42 9.37
CA ASP A 326 11.57 20.67 10.13
C ASP A 326 10.36 21.58 9.83
N HIS A 327 9.54 21.22 8.85
CA HIS A 327 8.38 21.97 8.39
C HIS A 327 7.10 21.10 8.43
N ALA A 328 7.09 20.06 9.25
CA ALA A 328 5.93 19.21 9.45
C ALA A 328 4.71 20.04 9.92
N SER A 329 3.53 19.70 9.41
CA SER A 329 2.27 20.25 9.88
C SER A 329 1.78 19.45 11.08
N ASP A 330 1.78 20.08 12.25
CA ASP A 330 1.30 19.44 13.48
C ASP A 330 -0.18 19.03 13.35
N ASP A 331 -1.02 19.88 12.72
CA ASP A 331 -2.45 19.61 12.55
C ASP A 331 -2.70 18.37 11.68
N VAL A 332 -1.92 18.20 10.60
CA VAL A 332 -2.03 17.02 9.72
C VAL A 332 -1.54 15.78 10.46
N HIS A 333 -0.42 15.89 11.17
CA HIS A 333 0.15 14.78 11.95
C HIS A 333 -0.83 14.28 13.03
N GLU A 334 -1.40 15.20 13.83
CA GLU A 334 -2.41 14.87 14.83
C GLU A 334 -3.68 14.24 14.22
N HIS A 335 -4.06 14.65 13.00
CA HIS A 335 -5.18 14.05 12.29
C HIS A 335 -4.91 12.57 11.98
N TYR A 336 -3.71 12.24 11.47
CA TYR A 336 -3.31 10.85 11.23
C TYR A 336 -3.22 10.04 12.51
N GLU A 337 -2.61 10.58 13.57
CA GLU A 337 -2.54 9.91 14.88
C GLU A 337 -3.94 9.54 15.40
N ARG A 338 -4.90 10.48 15.36
CA ARG A 338 -6.30 10.22 15.77
C ARG A 338 -6.99 9.14 14.94
N LEU A 339 -6.79 9.17 13.62
CA LEU A 339 -7.39 8.16 12.73
C LEU A 339 -6.82 6.76 12.98
N ILE A 340 -5.52 6.66 13.23
CA ILE A 340 -4.86 5.40 13.58
C ILE A 340 -5.41 4.87 14.90
N GLU A 341 -5.46 5.71 15.95
CA GLU A 341 -5.98 5.35 17.26
C GLU A 341 -7.44 4.88 17.18
N VAL A 342 -8.31 5.64 16.48
CA VAL A 342 -9.72 5.28 16.30
C VAL A 342 -9.88 3.95 15.58
N ARG A 343 -9.09 3.69 14.54
CA ARG A 343 -9.13 2.41 13.84
C ARG A 343 -8.69 1.26 14.74
N ASP A 344 -7.64 1.44 15.53
CA ASP A 344 -7.14 0.41 16.44
C ASP A 344 -8.13 0.09 17.56
N GLU A 345 -8.81 1.11 18.10
CA GLU A 345 -9.79 0.96 19.17
C GLU A 345 -11.19 0.51 18.69
N THR A 346 -11.46 0.54 17.37
CA THR A 346 -12.79 0.27 16.80
C THR A 346 -12.78 -1.00 15.94
N PRO A 347 -13.14 -2.18 16.48
CA PRO A 347 -13.13 -3.44 15.75
C PRO A 347 -13.90 -3.40 14.42
N ALA A 348 -14.99 -2.65 14.35
CA ALA A 348 -15.78 -2.48 13.13
C ALA A 348 -14.99 -1.86 11.96
N LEU A 349 -13.92 -1.09 12.23
CA LEU A 349 -13.06 -0.49 11.20
C LEU A 349 -11.93 -1.42 10.74
N ARG A 350 -11.72 -2.52 11.45
CA ARG A 350 -10.63 -3.48 11.21
C ARG A 350 -11.04 -4.57 10.21
N TYR A 351 -10.17 -5.57 10.02
CA TYR A 351 -10.32 -6.62 9.00
C TYR A 351 -11.62 -7.42 9.13
N ASP A 352 -12.00 -7.79 10.36
CA ASP A 352 -13.23 -8.55 10.61
C ASP A 352 -14.51 -7.69 10.55
N GLY A 353 -14.38 -6.37 10.47
CA GLY A 353 -15.49 -5.46 10.29
C GLY A 353 -16.09 -5.55 8.89
N THR A 354 -17.41 -5.58 8.81
CA THR A 354 -18.13 -5.61 7.52
C THR A 354 -18.54 -4.21 7.08
N PHE A 355 -18.65 -4.05 5.77
CA PHE A 355 -19.08 -2.80 5.15
C PHE A 355 -20.55 -2.91 4.72
N ARG A 356 -21.32 -1.85 4.99
CA ARG A 356 -22.71 -1.76 4.59
C ARG A 356 -23.06 -0.39 4.02
N ARG A 357 -23.54 -0.38 2.78
CA ARG A 357 -24.13 0.80 2.15
C ARG A 357 -25.46 1.14 2.83
N ILE A 358 -25.72 2.42 3.01
CA ILE A 358 -26.97 2.94 3.61
C ILE A 358 -27.60 3.99 2.68
N ASP A 359 -28.89 4.26 2.87
CA ASP A 359 -29.55 5.41 2.27
C ASP A 359 -29.25 6.65 3.15
N TYR A 360 -28.90 7.76 2.52
CA TYR A 360 -28.65 9.02 3.19
C TYR A 360 -28.99 10.20 2.25
N GLU A 361 -29.22 11.38 2.83
CA GLU A 361 -29.31 12.63 2.10
C GLU A 361 -28.23 13.59 2.62
N ALA A 362 -27.57 14.30 1.75
CA ALA A 362 -26.54 15.26 2.11
C ALA A 362 -26.74 16.60 1.38
N ASP A 363 -26.33 17.69 2.01
CA ASP A 363 -26.38 19.02 1.40
C ASP A 363 -25.43 19.16 0.19
N SER A 364 -24.52 18.21 0.03
CA SER A 364 -23.52 18.18 -1.05
C SER A 364 -23.31 16.76 -1.56
N ASP A 365 -23.17 16.58 -2.87
CA ASP A 365 -22.76 15.31 -3.49
C ASP A 365 -21.26 14.97 -3.25
N ARG A 366 -20.54 15.88 -2.58
CA ARG A 366 -19.18 15.71 -2.12
C ARG A 366 -19.08 14.96 -0.78
N ALA A 367 -20.21 14.64 -0.13
CA ALA A 367 -20.24 13.85 1.09
C ALA A 367 -20.76 12.44 0.81
N VAL A 368 -20.24 11.46 1.56
CA VAL A 368 -20.65 10.06 1.50
C VAL A 368 -20.76 9.48 2.90
N ALA A 369 -21.81 8.65 3.12
CA ALA A 369 -22.05 7.96 4.37
C ALA A 369 -22.19 6.45 4.15
N PHE A 370 -21.64 5.67 5.07
CA PHE A 370 -21.73 4.20 5.10
C PHE A 370 -21.63 3.70 6.53
N VAL A 371 -21.88 2.43 6.74
CA VAL A 371 -21.78 1.79 8.05
C VAL A 371 -20.71 0.71 8.04
N ARG A 372 -19.96 0.65 9.13
CA ARG A 372 -19.08 -0.46 9.46
C ARG A 372 -19.69 -1.22 10.63
N ASP A 373 -19.91 -2.53 10.45
CA ASP A 373 -20.54 -3.39 11.44
C ASP A 373 -19.55 -4.45 11.95
N HIS A 374 -19.59 -4.72 13.28
CA HIS A 374 -18.88 -5.79 13.94
C HIS A 374 -19.73 -6.30 15.11
N ASP A 375 -19.44 -7.49 15.64
CA ASP A 375 -20.16 -8.06 16.79
C ASP A 375 -20.10 -7.15 18.03
N ASP A 376 -19.04 -6.36 18.19
CA ASP A 376 -18.83 -5.44 19.29
C ASP A 376 -19.52 -4.07 19.11
N GLY A 377 -20.06 -3.78 17.93
CA GLY A 377 -20.78 -2.53 17.64
C GLY A 377 -20.77 -2.13 16.18
N SER A 378 -21.67 -1.25 15.82
CA SER A 378 -21.81 -0.67 14.50
C SER A 378 -21.47 0.82 14.53
N TYR A 379 -20.87 1.33 13.46
CA TYR A 379 -20.45 2.72 13.38
C TYR A 379 -20.87 3.33 12.05
N LEU A 380 -21.47 4.51 12.12
CA LEU A 380 -21.67 5.40 10.99
C LEU A 380 -20.35 6.09 10.66
N CYS A 381 -19.89 5.95 9.44
CA CYS A 381 -18.75 6.69 8.89
C CYS A 381 -19.23 7.69 7.86
N VAL A 382 -18.81 8.94 7.96
CA VAL A 382 -19.12 10.00 6.99
C VAL A 382 -17.85 10.70 6.57
N LEU A 383 -17.67 10.87 5.26
CA LEU A 383 -16.55 11.59 4.65
C LEU A 383 -17.09 12.78 3.88
N ASN A 384 -16.46 13.93 4.03
CA ASN A 384 -16.86 15.17 3.36
C ASN A 384 -15.70 15.78 2.57
N PHE A 385 -15.80 15.73 1.26
CA PHE A 385 -14.86 16.34 0.30
C PHE A 385 -15.31 17.71 -0.18
N ALA A 386 -16.36 18.30 0.43
CA ALA A 386 -16.79 19.64 0.11
C ALA A 386 -15.95 20.69 0.87
N PRO A 387 -15.76 21.88 0.31
CA PRO A 387 -15.17 22.98 1.06
C PRO A 387 -16.10 23.41 2.21
N GLY A 388 -15.63 23.20 3.44
CA GLY A 388 -16.39 23.48 4.66
C GLY A 388 -17.38 22.37 5.05
N ALA A 389 -18.03 22.57 6.20
CA ALA A 389 -18.90 21.58 6.80
C ALA A 389 -20.15 21.27 5.97
N THR A 390 -20.56 20.02 5.97
CA THR A 390 -21.79 19.51 5.35
C THR A 390 -22.65 18.81 6.40
N THR A 391 -23.98 18.87 6.24
CA THR A 391 -24.91 18.08 7.05
C THR A 391 -25.36 16.85 6.27
N VAL A 392 -25.38 15.69 6.93
CA VAL A 392 -25.80 14.41 6.34
C VAL A 392 -26.93 13.83 7.19
N ASP A 393 -28.08 13.64 6.57
CA ASP A 393 -29.25 12.96 7.13
C ASP A 393 -29.17 11.45 6.80
N VAL A 394 -29.15 10.62 7.81
CA VAL A 394 -29.08 9.15 7.68
C VAL A 394 -30.42 8.47 8.03
N GLY A 395 -31.50 9.23 7.99
CA GLY A 395 -32.86 8.73 8.18
C GLY A 395 -33.12 8.15 9.57
N ASP A 396 -33.61 6.91 9.60
CA ASP A 396 -34.05 6.23 10.84
C ASP A 396 -32.90 5.58 11.63
N LEU A 397 -31.63 5.79 11.25
CA LEU A 397 -30.50 5.26 12.03
C LEU A 397 -30.38 5.97 13.37
N ASP A 398 -30.31 5.19 14.46
CA ASP A 398 -30.13 5.70 15.81
C ASP A 398 -28.63 5.95 16.07
N VAL A 399 -28.20 7.19 15.83
CA VAL A 399 -26.80 7.60 15.91
C VAL A 399 -26.51 8.25 17.24
N ASP A 400 -25.54 7.73 18.00
CA ASP A 400 -24.89 8.52 19.04
C ASP A 400 -23.99 9.55 18.37
N ALA A 401 -24.47 10.79 18.27
CA ALA A 401 -23.80 11.86 17.56
C ALA A 401 -22.55 12.41 18.30
N THR A 402 -21.84 11.56 19.01
CA THR A 402 -20.51 11.82 19.56
C THR A 402 -19.47 11.20 18.61
N ASP A 403 -18.76 12.04 17.89
CA ASP A 403 -17.71 11.58 16.97
C ASP A 403 -16.51 11.01 17.75
N VAL A 404 -16.11 9.78 17.46
CA VAL A 404 -14.97 9.15 18.15
C VAL A 404 -13.63 9.68 17.67
N VAL A 405 -13.56 10.32 16.49
CA VAL A 405 -12.33 10.91 15.96
C VAL A 405 -11.96 12.20 16.68
N SER A 406 -12.93 13.09 16.87
CA SER A 406 -12.73 14.38 17.54
C SER A 406 -13.10 14.38 19.04
N GLY A 407 -13.89 13.42 19.48
CA GLY A 407 -14.49 13.40 20.81
C GLY A 407 -15.61 14.43 21.02
N GLU A 408 -16.03 15.14 19.98
CA GLU A 408 -17.01 16.22 20.04
C GLU A 408 -18.40 15.77 19.57
N SER A 409 -19.44 16.52 19.98
CA SER A 409 -20.79 16.31 19.46
C SER A 409 -20.92 16.90 18.08
N VAL A 410 -21.35 16.07 17.12
CA VAL A 410 -21.60 16.42 15.72
C VAL A 410 -23.09 16.49 15.38
N ALA A 411 -23.96 16.46 16.40
CA ALA A 411 -25.40 16.59 16.21
C ALA A 411 -25.77 17.92 15.53
N ALA A 412 -26.57 17.84 14.47
CA ALA A 412 -27.07 19.01 13.74
C ALA A 412 -28.57 18.88 13.48
N GLU A 413 -29.24 20.01 13.18
CA GLU A 413 -30.63 19.98 12.70
C GLU A 413 -30.70 19.25 11.35
N GLY A 414 -31.35 18.09 11.33
CA GLY A 414 -31.49 17.25 10.14
C GLY A 414 -30.37 16.23 9.93
N GLY A 415 -29.55 15.91 10.96
CA GLY A 415 -28.58 14.82 10.86
C GLY A 415 -27.27 15.05 11.58
N VAL A 416 -26.17 14.68 10.94
CA VAL A 416 -24.79 14.76 11.46
C VAL A 416 -24.00 15.80 10.67
N ARG A 417 -23.32 16.70 11.38
CA ARG A 417 -22.43 17.70 10.76
C ARG A 417 -21.02 17.11 10.60
N VAL A 418 -20.45 17.29 9.43
CA VAL A 418 -19.14 16.73 9.05
C VAL A 418 -18.27 17.83 8.46
N ASP A 419 -17.09 18.06 9.02
CA ASP A 419 -16.09 18.96 8.45
C ASP A 419 -15.20 18.20 7.43
N ASP A 420 -14.62 17.06 7.80
CA ASP A 420 -13.81 16.18 6.95
C ASP A 420 -14.19 14.69 7.12
N VAL A 421 -14.03 14.12 8.30
CA VAL A 421 -14.39 12.75 8.65
C VAL A 421 -15.09 12.70 10.00
N VAL A 422 -16.12 11.86 10.10
CA VAL A 422 -16.85 11.58 11.34
C VAL A 422 -17.07 10.09 11.45
N VAL A 423 -16.88 9.54 12.65
CA VAL A 423 -17.17 8.15 13.02
C VAL A 423 -18.03 8.17 14.29
N CYS A 424 -19.30 7.75 14.17
CA CYS A 424 -20.25 7.77 15.28
C CYS A 424 -20.77 6.36 15.59
N PRO A 425 -20.83 5.95 16.87
CA PRO A 425 -21.48 4.71 17.25
C PRO A 425 -22.98 4.70 16.87
N LEU A 426 -23.51 3.55 16.49
CA LEU A 426 -24.93 3.29 16.35
C LEU A 426 -25.47 2.62 17.61
N ALA A 427 -26.67 3.04 18.07
CA ALA A 427 -27.28 2.52 19.29
C ALA A 427 -27.93 1.13 19.12
#